data_c3cc63566a2005e2a2219b0d01955658
#
_entry.id   c3cc63566a2005e2a2219b0d01955658
#
_cell.length_a   1.000
_cell.length_b   1.000
_cell.length_c   1.000
_cell.angle_alpha   90.00
_cell.angle_beta   90.00
_cell.angle_gamma   90.00
#
_symmetry.space_group_name_H-M   'P 1'
#
loop_
_entity.id
_entity.type
_entity.pdbx_description
1 polymer ?
#
loop_
_entity_poly.entity_id
_entity_poly.type
_entity_poly.pdbx_seq_one_letter_code
_entity_poly.pdbx_strand_id
1 'polypeptide(L)'
;YIDLYQLHWPERITNTFGNRNFQYFNDSWEDNFESILEKLKNLIKKGKIRHIGLSNENPWGIMKFLEYSKRELPKMITIQNPYSLLNRLFEIGSSEICKRESMGLLAYSPLAYGVLTGKYFDGNVPKNSRMDLFPRLKRYNNENSFKAAKLYNEIAKKNDLSLTQLSLAFVNDRPFV
;
A
#
# COMPACT_ATOMS: atom_id res chain seq x y z
N TYR A 1 20.46 13.54 6.76
CA TYR A 1 19.29 13.75 5.92
C TYR A 1 18.53 12.45 5.68
N ILE A 2 17.29 12.56 5.22
CA ILE A 2 16.42 11.44 4.84
C ILE A 2 16.23 11.51 3.32
N ASP A 3 16.44 10.40 2.60
CA ASP A 3 16.27 10.38 1.14
C ASP A 3 14.79 10.44 0.74
N LEU A 4 13.94 9.66 1.40
CA LEU A 4 12.49 9.64 1.16
C LEU A 4 11.73 9.73 2.47
N TYR A 5 10.95 10.78 2.65
CA TYR A 5 10.04 10.95 3.78
C TYR A 5 8.60 10.71 3.33
N GLN A 6 7.91 9.79 3.99
CA GLN A 6 6.54 9.43 3.62
C GLN A 6 5.55 9.81 4.72
N LEU A 7 4.44 10.44 4.33
CA LEU A 7 3.29 10.62 5.21
C LEU A 7 2.62 9.27 5.42
N HIS A 8 2.48 8.84 6.68
CA HIS A 8 2.15 7.45 7.02
C HIS A 8 0.71 7.06 6.66
N TRP A 9 -0.26 7.97 6.86
CA TRP A 9 -1.66 7.82 6.48
C TRP A 9 -2.35 9.18 6.36
N PRO A 10 -3.51 9.22 5.67
CA PRO A 10 -4.35 10.41 5.64
C PRO A 10 -4.83 10.83 7.03
N GLU A 11 -4.83 12.13 7.30
CA GLU A 11 -5.38 12.70 8.54
C GLU A 11 -6.92 12.65 8.55
N ARG A 12 -7.53 12.85 7.40
CA ARG A 12 -8.98 12.83 7.22
C ARG A 12 -9.57 11.42 7.36
N ILE A 13 -10.87 11.34 7.65
CA ILE A 13 -11.62 10.08 7.60
C ILE A 13 -11.66 9.58 6.16
N THR A 14 -11.11 8.41 5.90
CA THR A 14 -11.14 7.77 4.58
C THR A 14 -10.90 6.27 4.71
N ASN A 15 -10.98 5.55 3.58
CA ASN A 15 -10.78 4.11 3.53
C ASN A 15 -9.29 3.75 3.69
N THR A 16 -8.87 3.49 4.91
CA THR A 16 -7.51 3.06 5.24
C THR A 16 -7.49 1.73 5.95
N PHE A 17 -6.35 1.03 5.92
CA PHE A 17 -6.09 -0.19 6.68
C PHE A 17 -7.13 -1.32 6.53
N GLY A 18 -7.85 -1.36 5.39
CA GLY A 18 -8.84 -2.39 5.08
C GLY A 18 -10.30 -1.97 5.28
N ASN A 19 -10.56 -0.78 5.77
CA ASN A 19 -11.89 -0.19 5.75
C ASN A 19 -12.31 0.07 4.29
N ARG A 20 -13.54 -0.30 3.92
CA ARG A 20 -14.00 -0.22 2.53
C ARG A 20 -15.13 0.78 2.29
N ASN A 21 -15.86 1.15 3.32
CA ASN A 21 -17.01 2.04 3.19
C ASN A 21 -16.63 3.43 3.69
N PHE A 22 -16.54 4.39 2.80
CA PHE A 22 -16.30 5.77 3.18
C PHE A 22 -17.47 6.29 4.03
N GLN A 23 -17.18 6.69 5.26
CA GLN A 23 -18.15 7.23 6.21
C GLN A 23 -17.96 8.75 6.29
N TYR A 24 -18.85 9.48 5.64
CA TYR A 24 -18.76 10.94 5.48
C TYR A 24 -19.58 11.73 6.49
N PHE A 25 -20.36 11.07 7.35
CA PHE A 25 -21.32 11.75 8.24
C PHE A 25 -20.69 12.55 9.38
N ASN A 26 -19.46 12.28 9.75
CA ASN A 26 -18.75 12.90 10.86
C ASN A 26 -17.37 13.43 10.45
N ASP A 27 -17.20 13.78 9.18
CA ASP A 27 -15.93 14.32 8.69
C ASP A 27 -15.87 15.82 8.99
N SER A 28 -15.08 16.17 10.00
CA SER A 28 -14.78 17.57 10.39
C SER A 28 -13.42 18.03 9.87
N TRP A 29 -12.77 17.24 9.01
CA TRP A 29 -11.46 17.58 8.47
C TRP A 29 -11.54 18.78 7.52
N GLU A 30 -10.60 19.73 7.69
CA GLU A 30 -10.40 20.85 6.78
C GLU A 30 -9.22 20.61 5.86
N ASP A 31 -9.29 21.12 4.61
CA ASP A 31 -8.23 20.94 3.61
C ASP A 31 -6.93 21.59 4.10
N ASN A 32 -5.91 20.74 4.31
CA ASN A 32 -4.59 21.15 4.76
C ASN A 32 -3.43 20.68 3.84
N PHE A 33 -3.74 20.21 2.63
CA PHE A 33 -2.73 19.69 1.69
C PHE A 33 -1.66 20.72 1.39
N GLU A 34 -2.04 21.97 1.12
CA GLU A 34 -1.09 23.05 0.82
C GLU A 34 -0.18 23.35 2.00
N SER A 35 -0.73 23.45 3.21
CA SER A 35 0.04 23.67 4.44
C SER A 35 1.06 22.54 4.70
N ILE A 36 0.67 21.29 4.45
CA ILE A 36 1.56 20.13 4.57
C ILE A 36 2.72 20.25 3.55
N LEU A 37 2.42 20.53 2.29
CA LEU A 37 3.43 20.66 1.24
C LEU A 37 4.38 21.83 1.49
N GLU A 38 3.91 22.97 2.00
CA GLU A 38 4.77 24.09 2.38
C GLU A 38 5.76 23.72 3.50
N LYS A 39 5.30 23.00 4.52
CA LYS A 39 6.18 22.50 5.59
C LYS A 39 7.25 21.55 5.04
N LEU A 40 6.85 20.63 4.15
CA LEU A 40 7.78 19.69 3.51
C LEU A 40 8.76 20.42 2.57
N LYS A 41 8.32 21.43 1.80
CA LYS A 41 9.18 22.30 0.98
C LYS A 41 10.27 22.95 1.82
N ASN A 42 9.92 23.45 3.01
CA ASN A 42 10.89 24.04 3.93
C ASN A 42 11.94 23.04 4.44
N LEU A 43 11.54 21.78 4.67
CA LEU A 43 12.47 20.72 5.08
C LEU A 43 13.40 20.30 3.93
N ILE A 44 12.89 20.27 2.69
CA ILE A 44 13.71 20.03 1.49
C ILE A 44 14.72 21.16 1.30
N LYS A 45 14.28 22.43 1.36
CA LYS A 45 15.18 23.60 1.26
C LYS A 45 16.29 23.59 2.32
N LYS A 46 16.02 23.12 3.52
CA LYS A 46 17.00 22.95 4.60
C LYS A 46 17.91 21.73 4.44
N GLY A 47 17.77 20.95 3.37
CA GLY A 47 18.53 19.72 3.13
C GLY A 47 18.28 18.59 4.13
N LYS A 48 17.16 18.63 4.89
CA LYS A 48 16.83 17.59 5.87
C LYS A 48 16.22 16.36 5.22
N ILE A 49 15.44 16.55 4.17
CA ILE A 49 14.84 15.49 3.35
C ILE A 49 15.08 15.78 1.87
N ARG A 50 15.13 14.75 1.03
CA ARG A 50 15.32 14.89 -0.43
C ARG A 50 14.00 14.78 -1.17
N HIS A 51 13.27 13.73 -0.92
CA HIS A 51 12.04 13.38 -1.60
C HIS A 51 10.91 13.13 -0.62
N ILE A 52 9.68 13.27 -1.10
CA ILE A 52 8.48 13.05 -0.31
C ILE A 52 7.56 12.05 -0.99
N GLY A 53 6.82 11.31 -0.19
CA GLY A 53 5.85 10.33 -0.65
C GLY A 53 4.66 10.19 0.30
N LEU A 54 3.71 9.40 -0.13
CA LEU A 54 2.48 9.09 0.59
C LEU A 54 2.47 7.65 1.08
N SER A 55 1.61 7.33 2.03
CA SER A 55 1.27 5.96 2.40
C SER A 55 -0.19 5.88 2.81
N ASN A 56 -0.84 4.75 2.51
CA ASN A 56 -2.25 4.48 2.80
C ASN A 56 -3.24 5.53 2.26
N GLU A 57 -2.81 6.28 1.24
CA GLU A 57 -3.63 7.31 0.63
C GLU A 57 -4.52 6.71 -0.48
N ASN A 58 -5.68 7.33 -0.69
CA ASN A 58 -6.66 6.98 -1.70
C ASN A 58 -6.54 7.85 -2.97
N PRO A 59 -7.12 7.45 -4.12
CA PRO A 59 -7.00 8.18 -5.38
C PRO A 59 -7.29 9.67 -5.29
N TRP A 60 -8.34 10.06 -4.55
CA TRP A 60 -8.71 11.48 -4.39
C TRP A 60 -7.59 12.27 -3.71
N GLY A 61 -7.06 11.78 -2.58
CA GLY A 61 -6.00 12.49 -1.86
C GLY A 61 -4.67 12.51 -2.61
N ILE A 62 -4.34 11.43 -3.35
CA ILE A 62 -3.17 11.41 -4.24
C ILE A 62 -3.29 12.56 -5.26
N MET A 63 -4.44 12.65 -5.94
CA MET A 63 -4.68 13.70 -6.94
C MET A 63 -4.66 15.11 -6.34
N LYS A 64 -5.16 15.28 -5.11
CA LYS A 64 -5.10 16.56 -4.41
C LYS A 64 -3.65 17.01 -4.14
N PHE A 65 -2.80 16.14 -3.60
CA PHE A 65 -1.39 16.46 -3.43
C PHE A 65 -0.70 16.80 -4.76
N LEU A 66 -1.02 16.09 -5.83
CA LEU A 66 -0.47 16.35 -7.16
C LEU A 66 -0.98 17.68 -7.75
N GLU A 67 -2.25 18.03 -7.54
CA GLU A 67 -2.82 19.31 -7.95
C GLU A 67 -2.08 20.49 -7.27
N TYR A 68 -1.91 20.43 -5.96
CA TYR A 68 -1.18 21.45 -5.21
C TYR A 68 0.29 21.55 -5.62
N SER A 69 0.92 20.42 -5.98
CA SER A 69 2.32 20.44 -6.43
C SER A 69 2.55 21.27 -7.69
N LYS A 70 1.53 21.52 -8.52
CA LYS A 70 1.60 22.40 -9.70
C LYS A 70 1.79 23.89 -9.33
N ARG A 71 1.67 24.25 -8.05
CA ARG A 71 1.82 25.61 -7.51
C ARG A 71 3.22 25.84 -6.92
N GLU A 72 4.26 25.32 -7.57
CA GLU A 72 5.67 25.39 -7.09
C GLU A 72 5.90 24.70 -5.73
N LEU A 73 5.05 23.75 -5.36
CA LEU A 73 5.21 22.90 -4.19
C LEU A 73 5.86 21.56 -4.56
N PRO A 74 6.51 20.86 -3.62
CA PRO A 74 7.18 19.61 -3.92
C PRO A 74 6.18 18.51 -4.31
N LYS A 75 6.53 17.72 -5.32
CA LYS A 75 5.71 16.62 -5.82
C LYS A 75 5.91 15.36 -4.98
N MET A 76 4.83 14.66 -4.66
CA MET A 76 4.87 13.30 -4.13
C MET A 76 5.35 12.36 -5.21
N ILE A 77 6.46 11.64 -4.98
CA ILE A 77 7.07 10.76 -5.99
C ILE A 77 6.75 9.29 -5.78
N THR A 78 6.30 8.92 -4.59
CA THR A 78 5.94 7.54 -4.24
C THR A 78 4.64 7.49 -3.46
N ILE A 79 4.03 6.31 -3.48
CA ILE A 79 2.98 5.92 -2.54
C ILE A 79 3.27 4.53 -1.99
N GLN A 80 3.11 4.33 -0.69
CA GLN A 80 3.27 3.03 -0.04
C GLN A 80 1.91 2.49 0.38
N ASN A 81 1.39 1.51 -0.37
CA ASN A 81 0.08 0.91 -0.13
C ASN A 81 0.15 -0.63 -0.17
N PRO A 82 -0.85 -1.34 0.42
CA PRO A 82 -0.88 -2.80 0.36
C PRO A 82 -1.12 -3.26 -1.08
N TYR A 83 -0.29 -4.19 -1.54
CA TYR A 83 -0.47 -4.80 -2.84
C TYR A 83 0.07 -6.23 -2.86
N SER A 84 -0.73 -7.17 -3.34
CA SER A 84 -0.39 -8.60 -3.43
C SER A 84 -1.40 -9.34 -4.31
N LEU A 85 -1.17 -10.62 -4.59
CA LEU A 85 -2.16 -11.49 -5.24
C LEU A 85 -3.52 -11.54 -4.52
N LEU A 86 -3.54 -11.32 -3.19
CA LEU A 86 -4.77 -11.31 -2.38
C LEU A 86 -5.34 -9.91 -2.13
N ASN A 87 -4.66 -8.85 -2.58
CA ASN A 87 -5.12 -7.48 -2.44
C ASN A 87 -4.71 -6.64 -3.64
N ARG A 88 -5.63 -6.52 -4.59
CA ARG A 88 -5.45 -5.78 -5.84
C ARG A 88 -6.23 -4.47 -5.89
N LEU A 89 -6.68 -3.96 -4.74
CA LEU A 89 -7.48 -2.72 -4.68
C LEU A 89 -6.72 -1.51 -5.23
N PHE A 90 -5.39 -1.51 -5.16
CA PHE A 90 -4.55 -0.46 -5.73
C PHE A 90 -4.72 -0.30 -7.25
N GLU A 91 -5.07 -1.37 -7.96
CA GLU A 91 -5.33 -1.35 -9.40
C GLU A 91 -6.59 -0.56 -9.77
N ILE A 92 -7.49 -0.32 -8.80
CA ILE A 92 -8.72 0.45 -9.01
C ILE A 92 -8.41 1.94 -8.85
N GLY A 93 -7.87 2.57 -9.90
CA GLY A 93 -7.58 4.01 -9.97
C GLY A 93 -6.18 4.42 -9.56
N SER A 94 -5.61 3.93 -8.45
CA SER A 94 -4.29 4.39 -7.99
C SER A 94 -3.14 3.99 -8.93
N SER A 95 -3.19 2.81 -9.53
CA SER A 95 -2.18 2.36 -10.49
C SER A 95 -2.14 3.23 -11.76
N GLU A 96 -3.30 3.69 -12.25
CA GLU A 96 -3.39 4.61 -13.37
C GLU A 96 -2.77 5.97 -13.02
N ILE A 97 -3.05 6.51 -11.84
CA ILE A 97 -2.44 7.74 -11.35
C ILE A 97 -0.91 7.59 -11.30
N CYS A 98 -0.41 6.50 -10.71
CA CYS A 98 1.04 6.24 -10.66
C CYS A 98 1.67 6.26 -12.04
N LYS A 99 1.06 5.60 -13.01
CA LYS A 99 1.55 5.56 -14.40
C LYS A 99 1.54 6.94 -15.05
N ARG A 100 0.42 7.67 -14.96
CA ARG A 100 0.25 8.97 -15.64
C ARG A 100 1.07 10.09 -14.99
N GLU A 101 1.20 10.04 -13.68
CA GLU A 101 1.87 11.07 -12.89
C GLU A 101 3.32 10.71 -12.53
N SER A 102 3.86 9.62 -13.08
CA SER A 102 5.24 9.17 -12.82
C SER A 102 5.53 9.04 -11.31
N MET A 103 4.65 8.35 -10.60
CA MET A 103 4.81 7.95 -9.20
C MET A 103 5.09 6.44 -9.13
N GLY A 104 5.85 6.01 -8.12
CA GLY A 104 6.10 4.58 -7.85
C GLY A 104 5.28 4.06 -6.66
N LEU A 105 4.77 2.84 -6.75
CA LEU A 105 4.22 2.11 -5.61
C LEU A 105 5.33 1.40 -4.84
N LEU A 106 5.45 1.66 -3.54
CA LEU A 106 6.17 0.80 -2.60
C LEU A 106 5.17 -0.19 -2.00
N ALA A 107 5.12 -1.39 -2.57
CA ALA A 107 4.13 -2.39 -2.17
C ALA A 107 4.44 -2.97 -0.79
N TYR A 108 3.54 -2.80 0.19
CA TYR A 108 3.67 -3.49 1.45
C TYR A 108 2.75 -4.72 1.56
N SER A 109 3.14 -5.68 2.40
CA SER A 109 2.48 -6.98 2.58
C SER A 109 2.34 -7.78 1.27
N PRO A 110 3.39 -7.88 0.43
CA PRO A 110 3.34 -8.63 -0.82
C PRO A 110 3.04 -10.13 -0.59
N LEU A 111 3.34 -10.65 0.61
CA LEU A 111 3.02 -12.03 1.03
C LEU A 111 1.76 -12.11 1.91
N ALA A 112 0.91 -11.07 1.94
CA ALA A 112 -0.38 -11.07 2.64
C ALA A 112 -0.29 -11.62 4.08
N TYR A 113 0.57 -11.02 4.92
CA TYR A 113 0.86 -11.44 6.31
C TYR A 113 1.40 -12.88 6.42
N GLY A 114 1.96 -13.41 5.33
CA GLY A 114 2.49 -14.76 5.27
C GLY A 114 1.52 -15.82 4.73
N VAL A 115 0.29 -15.48 4.37
CA VAL A 115 -0.66 -16.41 3.75
C VAL A 115 -0.10 -16.94 2.42
N LEU A 116 0.53 -16.07 1.65
CA LEU A 116 1.15 -16.43 0.36
C LEU A 116 2.53 -17.10 0.50
N THR A 117 2.89 -17.58 1.67
CA THR A 117 4.01 -18.52 1.85
C THR A 117 3.55 -19.97 1.96
N GLY A 118 2.24 -20.20 2.12
CA GLY A 118 1.67 -21.52 2.33
C GLY A 118 1.76 -22.06 3.78
N LYS A 119 2.50 -21.38 4.68
CA LYS A 119 2.75 -21.88 6.05
C LYS A 119 1.50 -22.00 6.93
N TYR A 120 0.39 -21.38 6.51
CA TYR A 120 -0.89 -21.44 7.24
C TYR A 120 -1.91 -22.40 6.61
N PHE A 121 -1.51 -23.21 5.64
CA PHE A 121 -2.41 -24.18 5.04
C PHE A 121 -2.82 -25.25 6.06
N ASP A 122 -4.02 -25.79 5.85
CA ASP A 122 -4.59 -26.87 6.64
C ASP A 122 -4.75 -26.55 8.15
N GLY A 123 -4.96 -25.27 8.46
CA GLY A 123 -5.15 -24.80 9.83
C GLY A 123 -3.87 -24.68 10.64
N ASN A 124 -2.71 -24.90 10.03
CA ASN A 124 -1.43 -24.75 10.70
C ASN A 124 -1.14 -23.27 11.02
N VAL A 125 -0.87 -22.96 12.27
CA VAL A 125 -0.43 -21.63 12.71
C VAL A 125 0.89 -21.78 13.48
N PRO A 126 2.03 -21.68 12.78
CA PRO A 126 3.33 -21.85 13.42
C PRO A 126 3.53 -20.88 14.58
N LYS A 127 4.07 -21.37 15.69
CA LYS A 127 4.41 -20.56 16.87
C LYS A 127 5.32 -19.38 16.45
N ASN A 128 5.08 -18.22 17.04
CA ASN A 128 5.76 -16.95 16.72
C ASN A 128 5.54 -16.45 15.29
N SER A 129 4.61 -17.03 14.54
CA SER A 129 4.21 -16.48 13.24
C SER A 129 3.37 -15.22 13.41
N ARG A 130 3.23 -14.43 12.31
CA ARG A 130 2.46 -13.19 12.38
C ARG A 130 1.00 -13.39 12.78
N MET A 131 0.35 -14.49 12.37
CA MET A 131 -1.03 -14.80 12.78
C MET A 131 -1.12 -15.24 14.25
N ASP A 132 -0.10 -15.94 14.75
CA ASP A 132 0.01 -16.32 16.15
C ASP A 132 0.18 -15.10 17.06
N LEU A 133 1.15 -14.24 16.73
CA LEU A 133 1.45 -13.03 17.52
C LEU A 133 0.38 -11.94 17.42
N PHE A 134 -0.32 -11.86 16.29
CA PHE A 134 -1.28 -10.80 16.00
C PHE A 134 -2.62 -11.34 15.49
N PRO A 135 -3.38 -12.10 16.30
CA PRO A 135 -4.63 -12.75 15.87
C PRO A 135 -5.72 -11.75 15.45
N ARG A 136 -5.60 -10.49 15.86
CA ARG A 136 -6.51 -9.40 15.45
C ARG A 136 -6.36 -8.98 13.98
N LEU A 137 -5.28 -9.36 13.29
CA LEU A 137 -5.03 -9.01 11.90
C LEU A 137 -5.83 -9.91 10.95
N LYS A 138 -7.13 -9.63 10.80
CA LYS A 138 -8.07 -10.47 10.04
C LYS A 138 -8.09 -10.23 8.54
N ARG A 139 -7.41 -9.20 8.00
CA ARG A 139 -7.50 -8.83 6.57
C ARG A 139 -7.31 -10.02 5.61
N TYR A 140 -6.35 -10.88 5.88
CA TYR A 140 -6.02 -12.06 5.07
C TYR A 140 -6.26 -13.38 5.81
N ASN A 141 -6.68 -13.34 7.07
CA ASN A 141 -7.03 -14.51 7.87
C ASN A 141 -8.52 -14.82 7.70
N ASN A 142 -8.89 -15.36 6.55
CA ASN A 142 -10.25 -15.75 6.20
C ASN A 142 -10.24 -16.85 5.15
N GLU A 143 -11.33 -17.59 5.05
CA GLU A 143 -11.48 -18.76 4.20
C GLU A 143 -11.17 -18.47 2.71
N ASN A 144 -11.68 -17.35 2.17
CA ASN A 144 -11.46 -16.99 0.78
C ASN A 144 -9.99 -16.71 0.46
N SER A 145 -9.26 -16.08 1.39
CA SER A 145 -7.82 -15.86 1.23
C SER A 145 -7.05 -17.17 1.20
N PHE A 146 -7.40 -18.14 2.04
CA PHE A 146 -6.76 -19.45 2.05
C PHE A 146 -7.09 -20.27 0.81
N LYS A 147 -8.36 -20.26 0.36
CA LYS A 147 -8.78 -20.91 -0.91
C LYS A 147 -8.00 -20.35 -2.09
N ALA A 148 -7.94 -19.03 -2.23
CA ALA A 148 -7.20 -18.38 -3.31
C ALA A 148 -5.69 -18.69 -3.24
N ALA A 149 -5.08 -18.65 -2.05
CA ALA A 149 -3.67 -18.98 -1.88
C ALA A 149 -3.35 -20.42 -2.26
N LYS A 150 -4.24 -21.40 -1.97
CA LYS A 150 -4.08 -22.79 -2.41
C LYS A 150 -4.11 -22.89 -3.94
N LEU A 151 -5.02 -22.22 -4.63
CA LEU A 151 -5.06 -22.18 -6.09
C LEU A 151 -3.80 -21.55 -6.70
N TYR A 152 -3.32 -20.45 -6.14
CA TYR A 152 -2.03 -19.86 -6.55
C TYR A 152 -0.85 -20.80 -6.31
N ASN A 153 -0.87 -21.59 -5.22
CA ASN A 153 0.16 -22.57 -4.96
C ASN A 153 0.18 -23.70 -6.01
N GLU A 154 -0.97 -24.12 -6.50
CA GLU A 154 -1.05 -25.09 -7.61
C GLU A 154 -0.47 -24.51 -8.90
N ILE A 155 -0.74 -23.23 -9.20
CA ILE A 155 -0.15 -22.54 -10.35
C ILE A 155 1.38 -22.44 -10.19
N ALA A 156 1.86 -22.06 -9.01
CA ALA A 156 3.28 -21.97 -8.72
C ALA A 156 3.98 -23.31 -8.96
N LYS A 157 3.46 -24.41 -8.39
CA LYS A 157 4.00 -25.76 -8.57
C LYS A 157 4.06 -26.21 -10.03
N LYS A 158 3.04 -25.87 -10.84
CA LYS A 158 3.02 -26.20 -12.28
C LYS A 158 4.10 -25.46 -13.07
N ASN A 159 4.71 -24.43 -12.49
CA ASN A 159 5.76 -23.62 -13.11
C ASN A 159 7.09 -23.72 -12.33
N ASP A 160 7.28 -24.77 -11.54
CA ASP A 160 8.49 -25.03 -10.74
C ASP A 160 8.86 -23.86 -9.80
N LEU A 161 7.85 -23.14 -9.28
CA LEU A 161 8.00 -22.04 -8.34
C LEU A 161 7.41 -22.39 -6.97
N SER A 162 7.96 -21.80 -5.92
CA SER A 162 7.25 -21.69 -4.65
C SER A 162 6.14 -20.64 -4.74
N LEU A 163 5.11 -20.74 -3.89
CA LEU A 163 4.07 -19.74 -3.78
C LEU A 163 4.64 -18.34 -3.43
N THR A 164 5.71 -18.30 -2.64
CA THR A 164 6.42 -17.07 -2.29
C THR A 164 7.07 -16.43 -3.53
N GLN A 165 7.77 -17.21 -4.35
CA GLN A 165 8.39 -16.71 -5.59
C GLN A 165 7.34 -16.18 -6.56
N LEU A 166 6.26 -16.93 -6.79
CA LEU A 166 5.16 -16.49 -7.63
C LEU A 166 4.59 -15.16 -7.13
N SER A 167 4.35 -15.04 -5.81
CA SER A 167 3.73 -13.87 -5.21
C SER A 167 4.61 -12.62 -5.30
N LEU A 168 5.91 -12.76 -5.09
CA LEU A 168 6.86 -11.66 -5.22
C LEU A 168 7.10 -11.26 -6.68
N ALA A 169 7.22 -12.24 -7.58
CA ALA A 169 7.33 -11.99 -9.01
C ALA A 169 6.11 -11.24 -9.55
N PHE A 170 4.89 -11.64 -9.13
CA PHE A 170 3.66 -10.92 -9.49
C PHE A 170 3.70 -9.44 -9.11
N VAL A 171 4.21 -9.10 -7.93
CA VAL A 171 4.29 -7.70 -7.47
C VAL A 171 5.37 -6.96 -8.26
N ASN A 172 6.55 -7.54 -8.39
CA ASN A 172 7.71 -6.90 -9.05
C ASN A 172 7.53 -6.68 -10.56
N ASP A 173 6.69 -7.51 -11.19
CA ASP A 173 6.39 -7.39 -12.64
C ASP A 173 5.41 -6.24 -12.97
N ARG A 174 4.86 -5.56 -11.98
CA ARG A 174 3.92 -4.48 -12.22
C ARG A 174 4.63 -3.17 -12.60
N PRO A 175 4.21 -2.50 -13.69
CA PRO A 175 4.89 -1.30 -14.21
C PRO A 175 4.73 -0.06 -13.30
N PHE A 176 3.97 -0.16 -12.23
CA PHE A 176 3.75 0.89 -11.24
C PHE A 176 4.41 0.59 -9.87
N VAL A 177 5.09 -0.54 -9.71
CA VAL A 177 5.83 -0.94 -8.49
C VAL A 177 7.30 -0.57 -8.62
#